data_9d0ce2ca331ce3cb3de0ed61df332892
#
_entry.id   9d0ce2ca331ce3cb3de0ed61df332892
#
_cell.length_a   1.000
_cell.length_b   1.000
_cell.length_c   1.000
_cell.angle_alpha   90.00
_cell.angle_beta   90.00
_cell.angle_gamma   90.00
#
_symmetry.space_group_name_H-M   'P 1'
#
loop_
_entity.id
_entity.type
_entity.pdbx_description
1 polymer ?
#
loop_
_entity_poly.entity_id
_entity_poly.type
_entity_poly.pdbx_seq_one_letter_code
_entity_poly.pdbx_strand_id
1 'polypeptide(L)'
;MNRLKSVFISTWITLLFVGSGRALWQLATDARATEWYWVLLALLPGALFFVWLLVADVARTAHATRVVVVLSLVALAGLMLTGGDAAEPWFWTGLVGAGGSGLYEWWYSRFGERSSAFLVVGEKLPPLAFERPDGTLLETDALGKPMLMIFYRGNWCPLCMAQVKEIAG
;
A
#
# COMPACT_ATOMS: atom_id res chain seq x y z
N MET A 1 -11.27 -3.23 -11.50
CA MET A 1 -9.99 -3.31 -10.77
C MET A 1 -9.04 -4.20 -11.57
N ASN A 2 -7.81 -3.79 -11.80
CA ASN A 2 -6.88 -4.55 -12.63
C ASN A 2 -6.48 -5.84 -11.87
N ARG A 3 -6.79 -7.04 -12.41
CA ARG A 3 -6.48 -8.34 -11.79
C ARG A 3 -4.99 -8.46 -11.43
N LEU A 4 -4.11 -7.90 -12.28
CA LEU A 4 -2.67 -7.88 -12.03
C LEU A 4 -2.30 -7.15 -10.73
N LYS A 5 -2.94 -6.02 -10.41
CA LYS A 5 -2.69 -5.30 -9.16
C LYS A 5 -3.09 -6.12 -7.93
N SER A 6 -4.19 -6.87 -8.01
CA SER A 6 -4.63 -7.73 -6.90
C SER A 6 -3.68 -8.90 -6.66
N VAL A 7 -3.22 -9.55 -7.73
CA VAL A 7 -2.23 -10.64 -7.64
C VAL A 7 -0.91 -10.12 -7.09
N PHE A 8 -0.42 -9.00 -7.64
CA PHE A 8 0.83 -8.39 -7.19
C PHE A 8 0.82 -8.11 -5.69
N ILE A 9 -0.20 -7.40 -5.18
CA ILE A 9 -0.20 -6.98 -3.78
C ILE A 9 -0.25 -8.17 -2.83
N SER A 10 -1.09 -9.18 -3.12
CA SER A 10 -1.19 -10.38 -2.28
C SER A 10 0.12 -11.16 -2.26
N THR A 11 0.73 -11.36 -3.42
CA THR A 11 2.01 -12.06 -3.56
C THR A 11 3.13 -11.29 -2.86
N TRP A 12 3.21 -9.99 -3.09
CA TRP A 12 4.28 -9.17 -2.52
C TRP A 12 4.21 -9.11 -0.99
N ILE A 13 3.03 -8.90 -0.41
CA ILE A 13 2.84 -8.94 1.05
C ILE A 13 3.31 -10.29 1.61
N THR A 14 2.91 -11.40 1.00
CA THR A 14 3.32 -12.74 1.42
C THR A 14 4.85 -12.87 1.38
N LEU A 15 5.49 -12.43 0.31
CA LEU A 15 6.95 -12.48 0.17
C LEU A 15 7.67 -11.60 1.20
N LEU A 16 7.14 -10.42 1.56
CA LEU A 16 7.70 -9.59 2.62
C LEU A 16 7.74 -10.33 3.96
N PHE A 17 6.66 -11.00 4.34
CA PHE A 17 6.61 -11.75 5.61
C PHE A 17 7.48 -13.00 5.57
N VAL A 18 7.41 -13.78 4.50
CA VAL A 18 8.22 -14.99 4.34
C VAL A 18 9.73 -14.66 4.31
N GLY A 19 10.12 -13.65 3.52
CA GLY A 19 11.51 -13.24 3.43
C GLY A 19 12.04 -12.62 4.73
N SER A 20 11.24 -11.83 5.44
CA SER A 20 11.62 -11.32 6.77
C SER A 20 11.80 -12.45 7.78
N GLY A 21 10.88 -13.42 7.82
CA GLY A 21 11.02 -14.61 8.67
C GLY A 21 12.24 -15.46 8.30
N ARG A 22 12.51 -15.63 7.01
CA ARG A 22 13.70 -16.33 6.51
C ARG A 22 15.00 -15.61 6.93
N ALA A 23 15.03 -14.29 6.85
CA ALA A 23 16.19 -13.49 7.27
C ALA A 23 16.43 -13.60 8.79
N LEU A 24 15.39 -13.51 9.59
CA LEU A 24 15.48 -13.70 11.04
C LEU A 24 16.00 -15.08 11.40
N TRP A 25 15.52 -16.12 10.71
CA TRP A 25 15.98 -17.49 10.92
C TRP A 25 17.48 -17.63 10.61
N GLN A 26 17.94 -17.10 9.49
CA GLN A 26 19.36 -17.16 9.10
C GLN A 26 20.25 -16.44 10.11
N LEU A 27 19.87 -15.24 10.53
CA LEU A 27 20.62 -14.48 11.52
C LEU A 27 20.65 -15.16 12.91
N ALA A 28 19.61 -15.94 13.24
CA ALA A 28 19.56 -16.68 14.50
C ALA A 28 20.40 -17.97 14.47
N THR A 29 20.55 -18.58 13.29
CA THR A 29 21.22 -19.89 13.15
C THR A 29 22.67 -19.78 12.68
N ASP A 30 23.04 -18.72 11.96
CA ASP A 30 24.39 -18.49 11.45
C ASP A 30 24.85 -17.04 11.69
N ALA A 31 25.65 -16.83 12.71
CA ALA A 31 26.21 -15.52 13.03
C ALA A 31 27.13 -14.93 11.93
N ARG A 32 27.54 -15.71 10.95
CA ARG A 32 28.40 -15.27 9.83
C ARG A 32 27.59 -14.82 8.62
N ALA A 33 26.30 -15.06 8.60
CA ALA A 33 25.40 -14.70 7.51
C ALA A 33 25.05 -13.18 7.52
N THR A 34 26.08 -12.33 7.49
CA THR A 34 25.94 -10.87 7.66
C THR A 34 25.15 -10.20 6.54
N GLU A 35 25.12 -10.76 5.34
CA GLU A 35 24.31 -10.29 4.21
C GLU A 35 22.80 -10.32 4.50
N TRP A 36 22.35 -11.15 5.44
CA TRP A 36 20.94 -11.24 5.83
C TRP A 36 20.44 -10.02 6.64
N TYR A 37 21.34 -9.22 7.20
CA TYR A 37 20.96 -7.92 7.76
C TYR A 37 20.42 -6.97 6.68
N TRP A 38 21.00 -7.02 5.47
CA TRP A 38 20.50 -6.25 4.34
C TRP A 38 19.14 -6.75 3.85
N VAL A 39 18.93 -8.06 3.81
CA VAL A 39 17.62 -8.67 3.50
C VAL A 39 16.58 -8.20 4.51
N LEU A 40 16.90 -8.24 5.81
CA LEU A 40 15.98 -7.80 6.86
C LEU A 40 15.66 -6.32 6.75
N LEU A 41 16.66 -5.47 6.49
CA LEU A 41 16.47 -4.04 6.29
C LEU A 41 15.59 -3.73 5.06
N ALA A 42 15.70 -4.53 4.00
CA ALA A 42 14.90 -4.36 2.79
C ALA A 42 13.44 -4.77 2.94
N LEU A 43 13.15 -5.81 3.73
CA LEU A 43 11.82 -6.43 3.76
C LEU A 43 11.00 -6.10 5.01
N LEU A 44 11.63 -6.09 6.18
CA LEU A 44 10.93 -5.91 7.47
C LEU A 44 10.18 -4.58 7.56
N PRO A 45 10.71 -3.43 7.11
CA PRO A 45 9.95 -2.17 7.13
C PRO A 45 8.67 -2.26 6.31
N GLY A 46 8.67 -2.95 5.17
CA GLY A 46 7.49 -3.20 4.36
C GLY A 46 6.47 -4.11 5.06
N ALA A 47 6.94 -5.19 5.68
CA ALA A 47 6.07 -6.08 6.46
C ALA A 47 5.42 -5.34 7.65
N LEU A 48 6.21 -4.57 8.41
CA LEU A 48 5.71 -3.76 9.53
C LEU A 48 4.75 -2.65 9.07
N PHE A 49 4.99 -2.05 7.90
CA PHE A 49 4.07 -1.08 7.31
C PHE A 49 2.68 -1.68 7.10
N PHE A 50 2.55 -2.90 6.59
CA PHE A 50 1.25 -3.54 6.43
C PHE A 50 0.61 -3.93 7.77
N VAL A 51 1.39 -4.37 8.75
CA VAL A 51 0.87 -4.59 10.12
C VAL A 51 0.33 -3.28 10.70
N TRP A 52 1.11 -2.20 10.58
CA TRP A 52 0.70 -0.88 11.04
C TRP A 52 -0.58 -0.38 10.38
N LEU A 53 -0.77 -0.61 9.08
CA LEU A 53 -2.00 -0.28 8.37
C LEU A 53 -3.26 -1.02 8.91
N LEU A 54 -3.07 -2.24 9.42
CA LEU A 54 -4.16 -3.04 9.95
C LEU A 54 -4.51 -2.68 11.40
N VAL A 55 -3.53 -2.20 12.16
CA VAL A 55 -3.68 -1.94 13.61
C VAL A 55 -3.98 -0.48 13.91
N ALA A 56 -3.40 0.45 13.16
CA ALA A 56 -3.58 1.88 13.34
C ALA A 56 -4.60 2.44 12.33
N ASP A 57 -5.46 3.34 12.77
CA ASP A 57 -6.39 4.08 11.91
C ASP A 57 -5.63 5.11 11.06
N VAL A 58 -4.98 4.65 9.99
CA VAL A 58 -4.10 5.48 9.15
C VAL A 58 -4.81 5.92 7.89
N ALA A 59 -5.04 7.22 7.75
CA ALA A 59 -5.69 7.79 6.58
C ALA A 59 -4.72 8.10 5.43
N ARG A 60 -3.43 8.35 5.73
CA ARG A 60 -2.42 8.79 4.75
C ARG A 60 -1.14 7.98 4.86
N THR A 61 -0.70 7.38 3.76
CA THR A 61 0.42 6.43 3.72
C THR A 61 1.60 6.86 2.87
N ALA A 62 1.47 7.93 2.07
CA ALA A 62 2.47 8.31 1.08
C ALA A 62 3.89 8.59 1.64
N HIS A 63 3.99 9.07 2.87
CA HIS A 63 5.30 9.28 3.51
C HIS A 63 5.92 7.95 3.93
N ALA A 64 5.15 7.06 4.53
CA ALA A 64 5.63 5.76 5.00
C ALA A 64 6.07 4.86 3.84
N THR A 65 5.35 4.86 2.71
CA THR A 65 5.74 4.08 1.53
C THR A 65 7.07 4.53 0.94
N ARG A 66 7.33 5.83 0.89
CA ARG A 66 8.63 6.38 0.45
C ARG A 66 9.78 5.96 1.37
N VAL A 67 9.55 5.94 2.68
CA VAL A 67 10.55 5.45 3.64
C VAL A 67 10.88 3.98 3.38
N VAL A 68 9.88 3.14 3.12
CA VAL A 68 10.09 1.72 2.77
C VAL A 68 10.94 1.60 1.50
N VAL A 69 10.66 2.39 0.46
CA VAL A 69 11.46 2.40 -0.78
C VAL A 69 12.90 2.80 -0.50
N VAL A 70 13.12 3.89 0.25
CA VAL A 70 14.47 4.38 0.56
C VAL A 70 15.26 3.32 1.35
N LEU A 71 14.66 2.72 2.37
CA LEU A 71 15.32 1.66 3.15
C LEU A 71 15.68 0.44 2.30
N SER A 72 14.80 0.04 1.38
CA SER A 72 15.07 -1.07 0.46
C SER A 72 16.23 -0.74 -0.50
N LEU A 73 16.32 0.50 -0.98
CA LEU A 73 17.44 0.94 -1.84
C LEU A 73 18.75 1.04 -1.06
N VAL A 74 18.73 1.53 0.18
CA VAL A 74 19.90 1.54 1.07
C VAL A 74 20.39 0.12 1.35
N ALA A 75 19.46 -0.80 1.61
CA ALA A 75 19.79 -2.21 1.81
C ALA A 75 20.43 -2.85 0.57
N LEU A 76 19.89 -2.55 -0.62
CA LEU A 76 20.46 -3.04 -1.88
C LEU A 76 21.89 -2.48 -2.10
N ALA A 77 22.09 -1.19 -1.86
CA ALA A 77 23.41 -0.56 -1.94
C ALA A 77 24.39 -1.16 -0.91
N GLY A 78 23.94 -1.41 0.32
CA GLY A 78 24.72 -2.06 1.35
C GLY A 78 25.15 -3.48 0.95
N LEU A 79 24.23 -4.27 0.41
CA LEU A 79 24.55 -5.61 -0.10
C LEU A 79 25.56 -5.56 -1.25
N MET A 80 25.46 -4.58 -2.17
CA MET A 80 26.43 -4.36 -3.24
C MET A 80 27.83 -4.02 -2.71
N LEU A 81 27.92 -3.22 -1.66
CA LEU A 81 29.20 -2.79 -1.09
C LEU A 81 29.87 -3.88 -0.25
N THR A 82 29.10 -4.69 0.45
CA THR A 82 29.63 -5.75 1.31
C THR A 82 29.97 -7.04 0.55
N GLY A 83 29.41 -7.23 -0.64
CA GLY A 83 29.65 -8.36 -1.52
C GLY A 83 29.16 -9.68 -0.90
N GLY A 84 28.04 -10.22 -1.39
CA GLY A 84 27.58 -11.56 -1.04
C GLY A 84 27.57 -12.42 -2.30
N ASP A 85 28.16 -13.59 -2.27
CA ASP A 85 28.17 -14.51 -3.43
C ASP A 85 26.88 -15.34 -3.52
N ALA A 86 26.08 -15.39 -2.45
CA ALA A 86 24.86 -16.16 -2.41
C ALA A 86 23.71 -15.45 -3.17
N ALA A 87 23.08 -16.15 -4.11
CA ALA A 87 21.98 -15.62 -4.92
C ALA A 87 20.70 -15.30 -4.10
N GLU A 88 20.48 -16.00 -2.99
CA GLU A 88 19.26 -15.85 -2.18
C GLU A 88 19.12 -14.44 -1.55
N PRO A 89 20.14 -13.85 -0.88
CA PRO A 89 20.07 -12.47 -0.41
C PRO A 89 19.82 -11.45 -1.52
N TRP A 90 20.39 -11.64 -2.72
CA TRP A 90 20.14 -10.78 -3.87
C TRP A 90 18.71 -10.84 -4.37
N PHE A 91 18.13 -12.03 -4.42
CA PHE A 91 16.70 -12.19 -4.76
C PHE A 91 15.81 -11.43 -3.78
N TRP A 92 16.01 -11.62 -2.48
CA TRP A 92 15.18 -10.99 -1.46
C TRP A 92 15.36 -9.48 -1.42
N THR A 93 16.60 -8.98 -1.42
CA THR A 93 16.88 -7.54 -1.31
C THR A 93 16.56 -6.81 -2.61
N GLY A 94 16.98 -7.34 -3.76
CA GLY A 94 16.85 -6.69 -5.07
C GLY A 94 15.45 -6.82 -5.64
N LEU A 95 14.97 -8.06 -5.83
CA LEU A 95 13.69 -8.28 -6.52
C LEU A 95 12.50 -8.00 -5.60
N VAL A 96 12.48 -8.57 -4.40
CA VAL A 96 11.33 -8.45 -3.49
C VAL A 96 11.35 -7.11 -2.75
N GLY A 97 12.50 -6.70 -2.21
CA GLY A 97 12.66 -5.45 -1.48
C GLY A 97 12.60 -4.24 -2.40
N ALA A 98 13.66 -3.95 -3.13
CA ALA A 98 13.76 -2.75 -3.96
C ALA A 98 12.79 -2.77 -5.15
N GLY A 99 12.71 -3.87 -5.90
CA GLY A 99 11.81 -4.02 -7.03
C GLY A 99 10.34 -3.99 -6.61
N GLY A 100 9.97 -4.76 -5.60
CA GLY A 100 8.59 -4.82 -5.10
C GLY A 100 8.11 -3.50 -4.50
N SER A 101 8.93 -2.83 -3.67
CA SER A 101 8.59 -1.53 -3.10
C SER A 101 8.49 -0.43 -4.16
N GLY A 102 9.38 -0.45 -5.17
CA GLY A 102 9.30 0.42 -6.33
C GLY A 102 8.01 0.22 -7.14
N LEU A 103 7.66 -1.03 -7.46
CA LEU A 103 6.41 -1.35 -8.14
C LEU A 103 5.18 -0.94 -7.32
N TYR A 104 5.23 -1.08 -6.00
CA TYR A 104 4.16 -0.62 -5.12
C TYR A 104 3.98 0.91 -5.21
N GLU A 105 5.07 1.68 -5.08
CA GLU A 105 5.01 3.15 -5.08
C GLU A 105 4.63 3.71 -6.45
N TRP A 106 5.26 3.25 -7.54
CA TRP A 106 5.12 3.89 -8.85
C TRP A 106 4.06 3.28 -9.76
N TRP A 107 3.65 2.05 -9.54
CA TRP A 107 2.64 1.40 -10.37
C TRP A 107 1.37 1.04 -9.61
N TYR A 108 1.48 0.36 -8.45
CA TYR A 108 0.32 -0.09 -7.70
C TYR A 108 -0.46 1.09 -7.10
N SER A 109 0.23 2.04 -6.45
CA SER A 109 -0.36 3.20 -5.76
C SER A 109 -0.86 4.29 -6.71
N ARG A 110 -0.46 4.27 -7.97
CA ARG A 110 -0.94 5.25 -8.93
C ARG A 110 -2.30 4.86 -9.48
N PHE A 111 -3.16 5.85 -9.50
CA PHE A 111 -4.43 5.77 -10.21
C PHE A 111 -4.21 6.18 -11.67
N GLY A 112 -4.85 5.46 -12.60
CA GLY A 112 -4.93 5.89 -14.00
C GLY A 112 -5.75 7.17 -14.15
N GLU A 113 -5.73 7.75 -15.34
CA GLU A 113 -6.56 8.90 -15.67
C GLU A 113 -8.03 8.58 -15.39
N ARG A 114 -8.67 9.48 -14.67
CA ARG A 114 -10.08 9.40 -14.28
C ARG A 114 -10.83 10.60 -14.83
N SER A 115 -10.75 10.78 -16.14
CA SER A 115 -11.62 11.73 -16.82
C SER A 115 -13.04 11.14 -16.90
N SER A 116 -14.02 11.90 -16.50
CA SER A 116 -15.43 11.58 -16.68
C SER A 116 -16.08 12.68 -17.49
N ALA A 117 -16.79 12.33 -18.54
CA ALA A 117 -17.58 13.28 -19.29
C ALA A 117 -18.76 13.86 -18.47
N PHE A 118 -19.10 13.19 -17.36
CA PHE A 118 -20.24 13.56 -16.52
C PHE A 118 -19.85 14.33 -15.24
N LEU A 119 -18.57 14.22 -14.81
CA LEU A 119 -18.09 14.84 -13.58
C LEU A 119 -16.92 15.75 -13.91
N VAL A 120 -17.21 17.00 -14.18
CA VAL A 120 -16.21 18.03 -14.50
C VAL A 120 -16.05 18.96 -13.31
N VAL A 121 -14.80 19.23 -12.93
CA VAL A 121 -14.52 20.15 -11.81
C VAL A 121 -14.98 21.57 -12.18
N GLY A 122 -15.77 22.18 -11.31
CA GLY A 122 -16.34 23.52 -11.52
C GLY A 122 -17.72 23.53 -12.18
N GLU A 123 -18.22 22.38 -12.62
CA GLU A 123 -19.58 22.26 -13.16
C GLU A 123 -20.56 21.73 -12.10
N LYS A 124 -21.84 22.01 -12.31
CA LYS A 124 -22.92 21.51 -11.45
C LYS A 124 -22.97 19.97 -11.59
N LEU A 125 -23.04 19.28 -10.46
CA LEU A 125 -23.24 17.84 -10.43
C LEU A 125 -24.54 17.47 -11.16
N PRO A 126 -24.53 16.48 -12.08
CA PRO A 126 -25.76 15.97 -12.66
C PRO A 126 -26.66 15.37 -11.56
N PRO A 127 -27.98 15.36 -11.74
CA PRO A 127 -28.90 14.76 -10.79
C PRO A 127 -28.59 13.27 -10.64
N LEU A 128 -28.34 12.86 -9.40
CA LEU A 128 -28.07 11.47 -9.03
C LEU A 128 -29.13 11.02 -8.02
N ALA A 129 -29.62 9.80 -8.19
CA ALA A 129 -30.50 9.15 -7.23
C ALA A 129 -29.77 8.02 -6.50
N PHE A 130 -29.84 8.03 -5.18
CA PHE A 130 -29.28 6.98 -4.32
C PHE A 130 -30.41 6.34 -3.51
N GLU A 131 -30.36 5.03 -3.39
CA GLU A 131 -31.24 4.29 -2.50
C GLU A 131 -30.70 4.28 -1.09
N ARG A 132 -31.51 4.67 -0.12
CA ARG A 132 -31.20 4.59 1.30
C ARG A 132 -31.39 3.15 1.83
N PRO A 133 -30.81 2.82 3.00
CA PRO A 133 -31.02 1.51 3.61
C PRO A 133 -32.48 1.13 3.89
N ASP A 134 -33.37 2.12 4.00
CA ASP A 134 -34.81 1.98 4.20
C ASP A 134 -35.59 1.82 2.89
N GLY A 135 -34.89 1.77 1.74
CA GLY A 135 -35.48 1.68 0.39
C GLY A 135 -35.99 3.02 -0.17
N THR A 136 -35.88 4.13 0.54
CA THR A 136 -36.27 5.45 0.01
C THR A 136 -35.19 6.02 -0.91
N LEU A 137 -35.63 6.72 -1.97
CA LEU A 137 -34.71 7.40 -2.90
C LEU A 137 -34.29 8.75 -2.35
N LEU A 138 -33.00 9.04 -2.42
CA LEU A 138 -32.41 10.34 -2.15
C LEU A 138 -31.91 10.94 -3.46
N GLU A 139 -32.54 12.00 -3.91
CA GLU A 139 -32.12 12.76 -5.08
C GLU A 139 -31.18 13.92 -4.67
N THR A 140 -30.05 14.05 -5.35
CA THR A 140 -29.05 15.09 -5.02
C THR A 140 -29.59 16.48 -5.22
N ASP A 141 -30.46 16.70 -6.20
CA ASP A 141 -31.10 18.03 -6.48
C ASP A 141 -32.06 18.47 -5.39
N ALA A 142 -32.67 17.52 -4.67
CA ALA A 142 -33.62 17.80 -3.57
C ALA A 142 -32.93 18.31 -2.30
N LEU A 143 -31.60 18.13 -2.17
CA LEU A 143 -30.88 18.48 -0.94
C LEU A 143 -30.68 20.00 -0.76
N GLY A 144 -30.58 20.77 -1.84
CA GLY A 144 -30.50 22.23 -1.81
C GLY A 144 -29.33 22.83 -1.01
N LYS A 145 -28.35 22.02 -0.62
CA LYS A 145 -27.19 22.36 0.23
C LYS A 145 -25.89 21.84 -0.38
N PRO A 146 -24.75 22.48 -0.09
CA PRO A 146 -23.45 21.91 -0.41
C PRO A 146 -23.31 20.51 0.22
N MET A 147 -22.79 19.55 -0.55
CA MET A 147 -22.73 18.15 -0.18
C MET A 147 -21.34 17.60 -0.47
N LEU A 148 -20.79 16.83 0.46
CA LEU A 148 -19.60 16.02 0.27
C LEU A 148 -20.01 14.55 0.12
N MET A 149 -19.78 13.98 -1.05
CA MET A 149 -20.02 12.55 -1.31
C MET A 149 -18.72 11.77 -1.20
N ILE A 150 -18.71 10.73 -0.35
CA ILE A 150 -17.58 9.86 -0.11
C ILE A 150 -17.94 8.45 -0.57
N PHE A 151 -17.24 7.98 -1.60
CA PHE A 151 -17.37 6.61 -2.09
C PHE A 151 -16.28 5.74 -1.48
N TYR A 152 -16.65 4.73 -0.71
CA TYR A 152 -15.72 3.81 -0.07
C TYR A 152 -16.08 2.36 -0.35
N ARG A 153 -15.14 1.45 -0.16
CA ARG A 153 -15.33 0.04 -0.51
C ARG A 153 -16.26 -0.71 0.42
N GLY A 154 -16.32 -0.31 1.68
CA GLY A 154 -17.11 -0.95 2.72
C GLY A 154 -16.41 -0.89 4.09
N ASN A 155 -17.13 -1.26 5.14
CA ASN A 155 -16.67 -1.21 6.53
C ASN A 155 -15.48 -2.14 6.83
N TRP A 156 -15.24 -3.11 5.93
CA TRP A 156 -14.13 -4.04 6.03
C TRP A 156 -12.78 -3.47 5.54
N CYS A 157 -12.77 -2.27 4.98
CA CYS A 157 -11.56 -1.62 4.47
C CYS A 157 -10.98 -0.65 5.52
N PRO A 158 -9.86 -0.99 6.22
CA PRO A 158 -9.31 -0.17 7.30
C PRO A 158 -8.94 1.25 6.85
N LEU A 159 -8.31 1.39 5.68
CA LEU A 159 -7.96 2.69 5.09
C LEU A 159 -9.19 3.55 4.79
N CYS A 160 -10.27 2.93 4.30
CA CYS A 160 -11.50 3.66 4.03
C CYS A 160 -12.14 4.15 5.32
N MET A 161 -12.17 3.30 6.36
CA MET A 161 -12.73 3.68 7.66
C MET A 161 -11.90 4.76 8.36
N ALA A 162 -10.57 4.70 8.25
CA ALA A 162 -9.70 5.76 8.76
C ALA A 162 -9.97 7.11 8.08
N GLN A 163 -10.14 7.12 6.75
CA GLN A 163 -10.49 8.34 6.00
C GLN A 163 -11.87 8.88 6.37
N VAL A 164 -12.87 8.01 6.54
CA VAL A 164 -14.21 8.42 6.98
C VAL A 164 -14.16 9.03 8.37
N LYS A 165 -13.43 8.42 9.31
CA LYS A 165 -13.24 8.97 10.66
C LYS A 165 -12.54 10.34 10.63
N GLU A 166 -11.48 10.51 9.81
CA GLU A 166 -10.77 11.80 9.68
C GLU A 166 -11.69 12.94 9.20
N ILE A 167 -12.67 12.63 8.35
CA ILE A 167 -13.60 13.64 7.80
C ILE A 167 -14.75 13.90 8.77
N ALA A 168 -15.16 12.93 9.57
CA ALA A 168 -16.29 13.04 10.49
C ALA A 168 -15.92 13.65 11.84
N GLY A 169 -14.63 13.66 12.23
CA GLY A 169 -14.12 14.20 13.50
C GLY A 169 -13.58 15.56 13.41
#